data_309e89b07cbadebf5ad25918c8901c94
#
_entry.id   309e89b07cbadebf5ad25918c8901c94
#
_cell.length_a   1.000
_cell.length_b   1.000
_cell.length_c   1.000
_cell.angle_alpha   90.00
_cell.angle_beta   90.00
_cell.angle_gamma   90.00
#
_symmetry.space_group_name_H-M   'P 1'
#
loop_
_entity.id
_entity.type
_entity.pdbx_description
1 polymer ?
#
loop_
_entity_poly.entity_id
_entity_poly.type
_entity_poly.pdbx_seq_one_letter_code
_entity_poly.pdbx_strand_id
1 'polypeptide(L)'
;EFVCPYHQWSYDLKGNLQGIPFKRGVNRIGGMPKDFRNEQHGLRKLRVTTRHGVIFASYSEDTEAIEEYMTPEILADFDTVFPGKPLKVLGYYRNELPCNWKMYHENLKDPYHATLLHSFLVVFGLLVAGNKSAMLVDSVHGRHGTMASAKSEDKYAQVSDENKKEMRSFHDGLSLRDDRFLEYV
;
A
#
# COMPACT_ATOMS: atom_id res chain seq x y z
N GLU A 1 -9.36 8.02 -24.34
CA GLU A 1 -10.70 7.45 -24.38
C GLU A 1 -10.74 6.17 -23.54
N PHE A 2 -11.78 5.98 -22.70
CA PHE A 2 -12.07 4.74 -22.02
C PHE A 2 -13.23 4.05 -22.70
N VAL A 3 -13.13 2.74 -22.92
CA VAL A 3 -14.21 1.94 -23.47
C VAL A 3 -14.58 0.85 -22.47
N CYS A 4 -15.85 0.80 -22.10
CA CYS A 4 -16.34 -0.25 -21.21
C CYS A 4 -16.35 -1.58 -21.97
N PRO A 5 -15.66 -2.62 -21.48
CA PRO A 5 -15.57 -3.91 -22.20
C PRO A 5 -16.89 -4.66 -22.24
N TYR A 6 -17.86 -4.30 -21.43
CA TYR A 6 -19.15 -4.99 -21.33
C TYR A 6 -20.12 -4.62 -22.46
N HIS A 7 -20.40 -3.30 -22.62
CA HIS A 7 -21.34 -2.81 -23.65
C HIS A 7 -20.70 -1.77 -24.58
N GLN A 8 -19.37 -1.59 -24.53
CA GLN A 8 -18.60 -0.68 -25.39
C GLN A 8 -19.04 0.78 -25.36
N TRP A 9 -19.59 1.21 -24.23
CA TRP A 9 -19.80 2.64 -24.01
C TRP A 9 -18.43 3.32 -23.90
N SER A 10 -18.27 4.43 -24.61
CA SER A 10 -17.01 5.16 -24.64
C SER A 10 -17.09 6.48 -23.90
N TYR A 11 -15.98 6.82 -23.21
CA TYR A 11 -15.89 7.99 -22.36
C TYR A 11 -14.60 8.75 -22.67
N ASP A 12 -14.62 10.07 -22.55
CA ASP A 12 -13.41 10.86 -22.59
C ASP A 12 -12.55 10.66 -21.32
N LEU A 13 -11.36 11.28 -21.28
CA LEU A 13 -10.47 11.21 -20.12
C LEU A 13 -11.00 11.94 -18.88
N LYS A 14 -12.05 12.72 -19.04
CA LYS A 14 -12.80 13.36 -17.94
C LYS A 14 -13.98 12.50 -17.47
N GLY A 15 -14.19 11.34 -18.10
CA GLY A 15 -15.29 10.43 -17.79
C GLY A 15 -16.65 10.87 -18.33
N ASN A 16 -16.72 11.79 -19.29
CA ASN A 16 -17.97 12.15 -19.92
C ASN A 16 -18.32 11.13 -21.01
N LEU A 17 -19.58 10.70 -21.07
CA LEU A 17 -20.04 9.73 -22.05
C LEU A 17 -19.98 10.33 -23.46
N GLN A 18 -19.24 9.71 -24.35
CA GLN A 18 -19.05 10.13 -25.74
C GLN A 18 -19.88 9.31 -26.71
N GLY A 19 -19.82 7.99 -26.60
CA GLY A 19 -20.44 7.08 -27.54
C GLY A 19 -21.16 5.91 -26.90
N ILE A 20 -22.24 5.50 -27.56
CA ILE A 20 -23.02 4.33 -27.20
C ILE A 20 -23.29 3.55 -28.48
N PRO A 21 -22.90 2.28 -28.58
CA PRO A 21 -23.29 1.43 -29.69
C PRO A 21 -24.83 1.35 -29.80
N PHE A 22 -25.29 1.36 -31.01
CA PHE A 22 -26.74 1.28 -31.30
C PHE A 22 -27.62 2.35 -30.62
N LYS A 23 -27.06 3.54 -30.29
CA LYS A 23 -27.82 4.62 -29.66
C LYS A 23 -29.14 4.95 -30.38
N ARG A 24 -29.12 4.82 -31.73
CA ARG A 24 -30.33 5.06 -32.57
C ARG A 24 -31.06 3.74 -32.96
N GLY A 25 -30.68 2.63 -32.31
CA GLY A 25 -31.19 1.30 -32.67
C GLY A 25 -30.56 0.72 -33.94
N VAL A 26 -31.04 -0.46 -34.32
CA VAL A 26 -30.66 -1.13 -35.58
C VAL A 26 -31.73 -0.74 -36.62
N ASN A 27 -31.30 -0.17 -37.72
CA ASN A 27 -32.19 0.40 -38.73
C ASN A 27 -33.19 1.41 -38.17
N ARG A 28 -32.81 2.15 -37.13
CA ARG A 28 -33.66 3.11 -36.40
C ARG A 28 -34.80 2.48 -35.62
N ILE A 29 -34.75 1.17 -35.41
CA ILE A 29 -35.71 0.44 -34.57
C ILE A 29 -35.09 0.13 -33.23
N GLY A 30 -35.73 0.46 -32.14
CA GLY A 30 -35.17 0.40 -30.78
C GLY A 30 -34.18 1.54 -30.50
N GLY A 31 -33.16 1.27 -29.67
CA GLY A 31 -32.19 2.26 -29.26
C GLY A 31 -32.52 2.92 -27.93
N MET A 32 -31.78 3.99 -27.60
CA MET A 32 -32.02 4.72 -26.37
C MET A 32 -33.26 5.59 -26.46
N PRO A 33 -33.93 5.88 -25.32
CA PRO A 33 -35.09 6.81 -25.28
C PRO A 33 -34.75 8.16 -25.92
N LYS A 34 -35.78 8.86 -26.44
CA LYS A 34 -35.59 10.15 -27.13
C LYS A 34 -35.06 11.24 -26.22
N ASP A 35 -35.32 11.16 -24.94
CA ASP A 35 -34.89 12.07 -23.89
C ASP A 35 -33.52 11.68 -23.28
N PHE A 36 -32.91 10.59 -23.75
CA PHE A 36 -31.56 10.18 -23.29
C PHE A 36 -30.51 11.27 -23.58
N ARG A 37 -29.79 11.68 -22.54
CA ARG A 37 -28.72 12.69 -22.62
C ARG A 37 -27.41 12.08 -22.15
N ASN A 38 -26.37 12.14 -22.98
CA ASN A 38 -25.04 11.62 -22.64
C ASN A 38 -24.48 12.27 -21.37
N GLU A 39 -24.77 13.54 -21.15
CA GLU A 39 -24.30 14.34 -20.03
C GLU A 39 -24.76 13.79 -18.67
N GLN A 40 -25.85 13.04 -18.65
CA GLN A 40 -26.42 12.44 -17.44
C GLN A 40 -25.86 11.03 -17.14
N HIS A 41 -25.07 10.49 -18.05
CA HIS A 41 -24.56 9.11 -17.99
C HIS A 41 -23.03 9.02 -18.03
N GLY A 42 -22.35 10.08 -17.59
CA GLY A 42 -20.90 10.06 -17.39
C GLY A 42 -20.48 9.12 -16.27
N LEU A 43 -19.21 8.81 -16.21
CA LEU A 43 -18.61 8.11 -15.08
C LEU A 43 -18.71 8.97 -13.82
N ARG A 44 -18.94 8.33 -12.68
CA ARG A 44 -18.94 9.02 -11.40
C ARG A 44 -17.56 9.65 -11.16
N LYS A 45 -17.57 10.93 -10.85
CA LYS A 45 -16.33 11.65 -10.50
C LYS A 45 -15.91 11.28 -9.09
N LEU A 46 -14.62 11.24 -8.88
CA LEU A 46 -14.03 11.09 -7.56
C LEU A 46 -13.37 12.40 -7.17
N ARG A 47 -13.41 12.73 -5.90
CA ARG A 47 -12.52 13.74 -5.33
C ARG A 47 -11.11 13.18 -5.28
N VAL A 48 -10.16 13.83 -5.92
CA VAL A 48 -8.80 13.33 -6.10
C VAL A 48 -7.79 14.33 -5.57
N THR A 49 -6.79 13.84 -4.88
CA THR A 49 -5.58 14.57 -4.52
C THR A 49 -4.34 13.74 -4.77
N THR A 50 -3.18 14.36 -4.84
CA THR A 50 -1.91 13.67 -5.06
C THR A 50 -0.87 14.15 -4.08
N ARG A 51 -0.02 13.22 -3.60
CA ARG A 51 1.14 13.54 -2.78
C ARG A 51 2.31 12.67 -3.24
N HIS A 52 3.42 13.29 -3.60
CA HIS A 52 4.60 12.61 -4.16
C HIS A 52 4.29 11.68 -5.37
N GLY A 53 3.25 11.99 -6.14
CA GLY A 53 2.82 11.17 -7.28
C GLY A 53 1.89 10.00 -6.90
N VAL A 54 1.67 9.73 -5.62
CA VAL A 54 0.63 8.81 -5.17
C VAL A 54 -0.73 9.48 -5.27
N ILE A 55 -1.69 8.78 -5.86
CA ILE A 55 -3.04 9.28 -6.11
C ILE A 55 -3.97 8.77 -5.01
N PHE A 56 -4.64 9.69 -4.34
CA PHE A 56 -5.69 9.40 -3.37
C PHE A 56 -7.04 9.82 -3.95
N ALA A 57 -8.06 8.99 -3.78
CA ALA A 57 -9.36 9.25 -4.32
C ALA A 57 -10.48 8.88 -3.33
N SER A 58 -11.53 9.68 -3.28
CA SER A 58 -12.70 9.43 -2.44
C SER A 58 -13.99 9.50 -3.25
N TYR A 59 -14.94 8.65 -2.89
CA TYR A 59 -16.32 8.72 -3.38
C TYR A 59 -17.17 9.77 -2.64
N SER A 60 -16.71 10.22 -1.46
CA SER A 60 -17.39 11.24 -0.68
C SER A 60 -16.86 12.63 -1.03
N GLU A 61 -17.77 13.55 -1.25
CA GLU A 61 -17.45 14.98 -1.45
C GLU A 61 -17.05 15.64 -0.11
N ASP A 62 -17.46 15.06 1.01
CA ASP A 62 -17.25 15.58 2.37
C ASP A 62 -15.96 15.06 3.01
N THR A 63 -15.10 14.35 2.26
CA THR A 63 -13.82 13.90 2.78
C THR A 63 -12.92 15.09 3.07
N GLU A 64 -12.26 15.08 4.21
CA GLU A 64 -11.29 16.08 4.64
C GLU A 64 -10.13 16.20 3.64
N ALA A 65 -9.36 17.28 3.69
CA ALA A 65 -8.09 17.37 2.97
C ALA A 65 -7.12 16.26 3.42
N ILE A 66 -6.20 15.85 2.56
CA ILE A 66 -5.29 14.74 2.87
C ILE A 66 -4.46 15.02 4.13
N GLU A 67 -4.12 16.27 4.37
CA GLU A 67 -3.35 16.73 5.51
C GLU A 67 -4.12 16.58 6.83
N GLU A 68 -5.42 16.73 6.78
CA GLU A 68 -6.31 16.56 7.93
C GLU A 68 -6.69 15.08 8.11
N TYR A 69 -6.94 14.39 6.99
CA TYR A 69 -7.32 12.98 6.98
C TYR A 69 -6.23 12.08 7.57
N MET A 70 -4.96 12.30 7.19
CA MET A 70 -3.82 11.47 7.59
C MET A 70 -3.09 11.99 8.82
N THR A 71 -3.35 13.18 9.29
CA THR A 71 -2.62 13.93 10.32
C THR A 71 -1.15 14.25 9.99
N PRO A 72 -0.56 15.31 10.58
CA PRO A 72 0.82 15.70 10.29
C PRO A 72 1.86 14.61 10.61
N GLU A 73 1.64 13.84 11.68
CA GLU A 73 2.57 12.80 12.14
C GLU A 73 2.62 11.65 11.13
N ILE A 74 1.47 11.18 10.69
CA ILE A 74 1.36 10.11 9.69
C ILE A 74 1.91 10.56 8.34
N LEU A 75 1.65 11.83 7.96
CA LEU A 75 2.21 12.39 6.72
C LEU A 75 3.72 12.53 6.78
N ALA A 76 4.29 12.90 7.92
CA ALA A 76 5.73 12.96 8.09
C ALA A 76 6.38 11.60 7.83
N ASP A 77 5.81 10.54 8.39
CA ASP A 77 6.28 9.17 8.12
C ASP A 77 6.09 8.78 6.66
N PHE A 78 4.93 9.09 6.07
CA PHE A 78 4.68 8.84 4.65
C PHE A 78 5.71 9.53 3.75
N ASP A 79 6.04 10.79 4.05
CA ASP A 79 6.99 11.58 3.26
C ASP A 79 8.41 11.01 3.31
N THR A 80 8.79 10.28 4.36
CA THR A 80 10.13 9.67 4.45
C THR A 80 10.38 8.64 3.36
N VAL A 81 9.32 8.03 2.79
CA VAL A 81 9.43 7.07 1.69
C VAL A 81 9.87 7.77 0.39
N PHE A 82 9.71 9.10 0.32
CA PHE A 82 9.95 9.89 -0.89
C PHE A 82 11.11 10.88 -0.69
N PRO A 83 12.36 10.48 -0.93
CA PRO A 83 13.57 11.26 -0.58
C PRO A 83 13.82 12.46 -1.51
N GLY A 84 12.76 13.09 -2.04
CA GLY A 84 12.85 14.24 -2.95
C GLY A 84 13.35 13.92 -4.36
N LYS A 85 13.51 12.64 -4.70
CA LYS A 85 13.88 12.19 -6.05
C LYS A 85 12.67 11.62 -6.77
N PRO A 86 12.58 11.77 -8.11
CA PRO A 86 11.54 11.11 -8.89
C PRO A 86 11.59 9.60 -8.70
N LEU A 87 10.44 9.00 -8.39
CA LEU A 87 10.29 7.55 -8.32
C LEU A 87 9.85 7.00 -9.67
N LYS A 88 10.31 5.78 -10.00
CA LYS A 88 9.92 5.04 -11.19
C LYS A 88 9.22 3.75 -10.80
N VAL A 89 8.06 3.50 -11.38
CA VAL A 89 7.39 2.21 -11.25
C VAL A 89 8.23 1.15 -11.99
N LEU A 90 8.76 0.19 -11.25
CA LEU A 90 9.60 -0.89 -11.81
C LEU A 90 8.76 -2.07 -12.31
N GLY A 91 7.55 -2.22 -11.81
CA GLY A 91 6.66 -3.32 -12.17
C GLY A 91 5.47 -3.42 -11.24
N TYR A 92 4.72 -4.50 -11.40
CA TYR A 92 3.55 -4.80 -10.62
C TYR A 92 3.67 -6.17 -10.00
N TYR A 93 3.33 -6.27 -8.74
CA TYR A 93 3.21 -7.52 -8.02
C TYR A 93 1.76 -7.71 -7.57
N ARG A 94 1.20 -8.87 -7.86
CA ARG A 94 -0.19 -9.19 -7.51
C ARG A 94 -0.22 -10.52 -6.78
N ASN A 95 -0.82 -10.50 -5.60
CA ASN A 95 -1.10 -11.71 -4.82
C ASN A 95 -2.59 -11.84 -4.59
N GLU A 96 -3.05 -13.07 -4.65
CA GLU A 96 -4.34 -13.46 -4.12
C GLU A 96 -4.10 -14.18 -2.78
N LEU A 97 -4.62 -13.61 -1.70
CA LEU A 97 -4.45 -14.15 -0.37
C LEU A 97 -5.80 -14.66 0.13
N PRO A 98 -5.93 -15.97 0.44
CA PRO A 98 -7.17 -16.55 0.94
C PRO A 98 -7.38 -16.20 2.42
N CYS A 99 -7.44 -14.92 2.74
CA CYS A 99 -7.60 -14.44 4.11
C CYS A 99 -8.45 -13.18 4.17
N ASN A 100 -8.85 -12.79 5.38
CA ASN A 100 -9.49 -11.52 5.60
C ASN A 100 -8.46 -10.39 5.42
N TRP A 101 -8.75 -9.39 4.58
CA TRP A 101 -7.84 -8.28 4.31
C TRP A 101 -7.42 -7.50 5.56
N LYS A 102 -8.28 -7.44 6.59
CA LYS A 102 -7.95 -6.80 7.87
C LYS A 102 -6.81 -7.51 8.59
N MET A 103 -6.79 -8.85 8.56
CA MET A 103 -5.70 -9.63 9.15
C MET A 103 -4.37 -9.35 8.46
N TYR A 104 -4.39 -9.18 7.15
CA TYR A 104 -3.18 -8.78 6.41
C TYR A 104 -2.70 -7.38 6.83
N HIS A 105 -3.61 -6.43 7.00
CA HIS A 105 -3.25 -5.09 7.50
C HIS A 105 -2.72 -5.10 8.94
N GLU A 106 -3.28 -5.92 9.81
CA GLU A 106 -2.76 -6.09 11.18
C GLU A 106 -1.36 -6.71 11.17
N ASN A 107 -1.12 -7.69 10.31
CA ASN A 107 0.20 -8.29 10.14
C ASN A 107 1.25 -7.26 9.69
N LEU A 108 0.91 -6.35 8.77
CA LEU A 108 1.83 -5.31 8.29
C LEU A 108 2.22 -4.29 9.38
N LYS A 109 1.41 -4.15 10.42
CA LYS A 109 1.63 -3.21 11.53
C LYS A 109 2.24 -3.86 12.76
N ASP A 110 2.46 -5.17 12.75
CA ASP A 110 3.05 -5.89 13.87
C ASP A 110 4.57 -6.02 13.72
N PRO A 111 5.37 -5.25 14.46
CA PRO A 111 6.83 -5.37 14.42
C PRO A 111 7.36 -6.60 15.14
N TYR A 112 6.56 -7.22 16.01
CA TYR A 112 7.01 -8.31 16.87
C TYR A 112 7.15 -9.63 16.11
N HIS A 113 6.17 -9.99 15.27
CA HIS A 113 6.24 -11.27 14.55
C HIS A 113 7.41 -11.34 13.56
N ALA A 114 7.85 -10.20 13.02
CA ALA A 114 8.89 -10.17 11.99
C ALA A 114 10.20 -10.78 12.50
N THR A 115 10.59 -10.53 13.74
CA THR A 115 11.80 -11.09 14.35
C THR A 115 11.70 -12.59 14.59
N LEU A 116 10.50 -13.12 14.76
CA LEU A 116 10.25 -14.52 15.04
C LEU A 116 9.98 -15.34 13.78
N LEU A 117 9.13 -14.84 12.89
CA LEU A 117 8.65 -15.58 11.73
C LEU A 117 9.46 -15.28 10.46
N HIS A 118 10.13 -14.13 10.40
CA HIS A 118 10.98 -13.74 9.26
C HIS A 118 12.46 -13.75 9.64
N SER A 119 12.90 -14.77 10.32
CA SER A 119 14.28 -14.92 10.78
C SER A 119 15.31 -14.82 9.65
N PHE A 120 14.95 -15.19 8.42
CA PHE A 120 15.81 -15.00 7.25
C PHE A 120 16.21 -13.54 7.03
N LEU A 121 15.34 -12.58 7.36
CA LEU A 121 15.66 -11.15 7.25
C LEU A 121 16.81 -10.76 8.18
N VAL A 122 16.85 -11.36 9.36
CA VAL A 122 17.92 -11.15 10.33
C VAL A 122 19.20 -11.85 9.86
N VAL A 123 19.09 -13.10 9.41
CA VAL A 123 20.22 -13.93 8.96
C VAL A 123 20.93 -13.30 7.77
N PHE A 124 20.18 -12.73 6.83
CA PHE A 124 20.76 -12.06 5.65
C PHE A 124 21.06 -10.57 5.86
N GLY A 125 20.95 -10.05 7.10
CA GLY A 125 21.22 -8.64 7.39
C GLY A 125 20.22 -7.66 6.77
N LEU A 126 19.07 -8.14 6.34
CA LEU A 126 17.99 -7.31 5.79
C LEU A 126 17.18 -6.62 6.90
N LEU A 127 17.14 -7.23 8.08
CA LEU A 127 16.64 -6.64 9.31
C LEU A 127 17.75 -6.69 10.34
N VAL A 128 18.29 -5.53 10.73
CA VAL A 128 19.37 -5.46 11.70
C VAL A 128 18.77 -5.57 13.11
N ALA A 129 19.19 -6.59 13.85
CA ALA A 129 18.86 -6.72 15.26
C ALA A 129 19.41 -5.49 16.01
N GLY A 130 18.58 -4.85 16.84
CA GLY A 130 18.92 -3.60 17.50
C GLY A 130 18.36 -2.34 16.80
N ASN A 131 17.72 -2.47 15.63
CA ASN A 131 16.95 -1.38 15.08
C ASN A 131 15.81 -1.00 16.04
N LYS A 132 15.66 0.29 16.24
CA LYS A 132 14.47 0.79 16.95
C LYS A 132 13.29 0.70 16.00
N SER A 133 12.35 -0.17 16.32
CA SER A 133 11.06 -0.24 15.62
C SER A 133 9.99 0.36 16.50
N ALA A 134 9.19 1.21 15.92
CA ALA A 134 8.05 1.81 16.58
C ALA A 134 6.81 1.72 15.69
N MET A 135 5.66 1.49 16.32
CA MET A 135 4.38 1.68 15.67
C MET A 135 3.84 3.04 16.12
N LEU A 136 3.53 3.87 15.15
CA LEU A 136 2.83 5.13 15.35
C LEU A 136 1.37 4.95 14.95
N VAL A 137 0.48 5.32 15.82
CA VAL A 137 -0.96 5.35 15.54
C VAL A 137 -1.42 6.79 15.59
N ASP A 138 -2.22 7.19 14.60
CA ASP A 138 -2.89 8.47 14.57
C ASP A 138 -3.67 8.69 15.87
N SER A 139 -3.21 9.66 16.67
CA SER A 139 -3.79 9.99 17.97
C SER A 139 -5.11 10.76 17.88
N VAL A 140 -5.42 11.35 16.73
CA VAL A 140 -6.62 12.18 16.53
C VAL A 140 -7.82 11.32 16.15
N HIS A 141 -7.66 10.44 15.18
CA HIS A 141 -8.75 9.68 14.60
C HIS A 141 -8.61 8.16 14.79
N GLY A 142 -7.42 7.66 15.09
CA GLY A 142 -7.13 6.24 15.20
C GLY A 142 -7.34 5.46 13.89
N ARG A 143 -7.31 6.14 12.74
CA ARG A 143 -7.59 5.55 11.42
C ARG A 143 -6.34 4.99 10.76
N HIS A 144 -5.19 5.55 11.08
CA HIS A 144 -3.93 5.28 10.40
C HIS A 144 -2.91 4.74 11.38
N GLY A 145 -2.03 3.92 10.87
CA GLY A 145 -0.87 3.46 11.59
C GLY A 145 0.30 3.28 10.64
N THR A 146 1.47 3.63 11.12
CA THR A 146 2.73 3.40 10.42
C THR A 146 3.63 2.53 11.29
N MET A 147 4.45 1.72 10.67
CA MET A 147 5.53 1.02 11.33
C MET A 147 6.83 1.53 10.72
N ALA A 148 7.65 2.13 11.55
CA ALA A 148 8.95 2.66 11.15
C ALA A 148 10.07 1.93 11.89
N SER A 149 11.16 1.66 11.19
CA SER A 149 12.40 1.16 11.76
C SER A 149 13.51 2.15 11.46
N ALA A 150 14.15 2.67 12.51
CA ALA A 150 15.30 3.53 12.38
C ALA A 150 16.58 2.73 12.67
N LYS A 151 17.61 2.94 11.86
CA LYS A 151 18.95 2.45 12.21
C LYS A 151 19.39 3.17 13.48
N SER A 152 19.91 2.42 14.46
CA SER A 152 20.60 3.02 15.57
C SER A 152 21.82 3.79 15.03
N GLU A 153 22.04 5.01 15.52
CA GLU A 153 23.25 5.78 15.21
C GLU A 153 24.52 5.11 15.75
N ASP A 154 24.39 4.25 16.74
CA ASP A 154 25.43 3.33 17.13
C ASP A 154 25.75 2.42 15.95
N LYS A 155 26.83 2.77 15.26
CA LYS A 155 27.28 2.17 14.01
C LYS A 155 27.42 0.63 14.06
N TYR A 156 27.36 0.07 15.23
CA TYR A 156 27.32 -1.35 15.54
C TYR A 156 26.67 -1.47 16.93
N ALA A 157 25.36 -1.42 17.04
CA ALA A 157 24.77 -2.21 18.09
C ALA A 157 25.16 -3.64 17.75
N GLN A 158 26.36 -4.03 18.18
CA GLN A 158 26.79 -5.41 18.13
C GLN A 158 25.67 -6.15 18.83
N VAL A 159 25.01 -7.01 18.07
CA VAL A 159 24.12 -7.99 18.68
C VAL A 159 24.97 -8.57 19.82
N SER A 160 24.58 -8.31 21.05
CA SER A 160 25.36 -8.76 22.19
C SER A 160 25.56 -10.26 22.03
N ASP A 161 26.68 -10.80 22.50
CA ASP A 161 26.93 -12.25 22.39
C ASP A 161 25.84 -13.07 23.08
N GLU A 162 25.13 -12.46 24.02
CA GLU A 162 23.90 -13.00 24.62
C GLU A 162 22.74 -13.08 23.64
N ASN A 163 22.47 -12.03 22.88
CA ASN A 163 21.44 -12.02 21.85
C ASN A 163 21.78 -12.98 20.70
N LYS A 164 23.05 -13.09 20.33
CA LYS A 164 23.51 -14.11 19.37
C LYS A 164 23.27 -15.52 19.87
N LYS A 165 23.50 -15.74 21.15
CA LYS A 165 23.28 -17.04 21.81
C LYS A 165 21.80 -17.38 21.89
N GLU A 166 20.97 -16.41 22.18
CA GLU A 166 19.51 -16.55 22.23
C GLU A 166 18.94 -16.80 20.83
N MET A 167 19.39 -16.09 19.82
CA MET A 167 19.03 -16.34 18.42
C MET A 167 19.48 -17.71 17.95
N ARG A 168 20.69 -18.17 18.32
CA ARG A 168 21.17 -19.52 18.00
C ARG A 168 20.28 -20.59 18.62
N SER A 169 19.87 -20.43 19.88
CA SER A 169 18.98 -21.39 20.55
C SER A 169 17.60 -21.47 19.90
N PHE A 170 17.10 -20.36 19.39
CA PHE A 170 15.85 -20.30 18.64
C PHE A 170 15.95 -21.01 17.28
N HIS A 171 17.04 -20.76 16.55
CA HIS A 171 17.30 -21.42 15.25
C HIS A 171 17.57 -22.92 15.40
N ASP A 172 18.18 -23.36 16.50
CA ASP A 172 18.38 -24.78 16.80
C ASP A 172 17.07 -25.56 16.90
N GLY A 173 15.99 -24.89 17.36
CA GLY A 173 14.64 -25.46 17.41
C GLY A 173 13.95 -25.58 16.06
N LEU A 174 14.36 -24.81 15.06
CA LEU A 174 13.70 -24.74 13.74
C LEU A 174 14.34 -25.60 12.64
N SER A 175 15.34 -26.43 12.98
CA SER A 175 16.09 -27.30 12.03
C SER A 175 16.70 -26.59 10.80
N LEU A 176 16.78 -25.28 10.79
CA LEU A 176 17.47 -24.47 9.77
C LEU A 176 18.97 -24.37 10.13
N ARG A 177 19.63 -25.53 10.25
CA ARG A 177 21.04 -25.61 10.64
C ARG A 177 21.95 -25.49 9.45
N ASP A 178 22.33 -24.27 9.10
CA ASP A 178 23.60 -24.09 8.43
C ASP A 178 24.42 -23.08 9.24
N ASP A 179 25.33 -23.56 10.07
CA ASP A 179 26.21 -22.74 10.91
C ASP A 179 27.01 -21.71 10.08
N ARG A 180 27.16 -21.93 8.78
CA ARG A 180 27.79 -21.00 7.85
C ARG A 180 27.04 -19.67 7.72
N PHE A 181 25.70 -19.65 7.94
CA PHE A 181 24.94 -18.41 7.92
C PHE A 181 25.13 -17.57 9.18
N LEU A 182 25.51 -18.18 10.29
CA LEU A 182 25.72 -17.50 11.56
C LEU A 182 27.08 -16.81 11.65
N GLU A 183 28.00 -17.11 10.74
CA GLU A 183 29.30 -16.43 10.64
C GLU A 183 29.21 -15.04 9.98
N TYR A 184 28.10 -14.74 9.30
CA TYR A 184 27.87 -13.48 8.60
C TYR A 184 26.97 -12.50 9.36
N VAL A 185 26.52 -12.82 10.56
CA VAL A 185 25.67 -11.95 11.43
C VAL A 185 26.50 -11.50 12.68
#